data_9c61af2ceacd5697c89c144d2e3dcafc
#
_entry.id   9c61af2ceacd5697c89c144d2e3dcafc
#
_cell.length_a   1.000
_cell.length_b   1.000
_cell.length_c   1.000
_cell.angle_alpha   90.00
_cell.angle_beta   90.00
_cell.angle_gamma   90.00
#
_symmetry.space_group_name_H-M   'P 1'
#
loop_
_entity.id
_entity.type
_entity.pdbx_description
1 polymer ?
#
loop_
_entity_poly.entity_id
_entity_poly.type
_entity_poly.pdbx_seq_one_letter_code
_entity_poly.pdbx_strand_id
1 'polypeptide(L)'
;MIQGFDNREGKIWLNGKLVDWNESKTHVLNHGLHYASSVFEGERAYNGKIFKSEEHTKRFFDGASVMDMKIPFLQTDILNAKDELIKANGLENAYVRPIAWRGSEMMAVSAQKTTINVAIASWAWPSYFDASEKMKGIKLDIAKWKRPDPNCAPVHVKAAGLYMICTLSKHEAEAKGFSDALMLDWRGLIAEATGAN
;
A
#
# COMPACT_ATOMS: atom_id res chain seq x y z
N MET A 1 2.12 23.92 2.14
CA MET A 1 1.60 23.09 1.02
C MET A 1 2.14 21.69 1.21
N ILE A 2 1.28 20.68 1.09
CA ILE A 2 1.73 19.28 1.10
C ILE A 2 2.49 19.04 -0.21
N GLN A 3 3.76 18.61 -0.12
CA GLN A 3 4.53 18.24 -1.31
C GLN A 3 3.88 17.02 -1.97
N GLY A 4 3.50 17.12 -3.25
CA GLY A 4 2.94 16.01 -4.01
C GLY A 4 3.90 14.83 -4.09
N PHE A 5 3.36 13.64 -4.32
CA PHE A 5 4.18 12.44 -4.51
C PHE A 5 4.69 12.28 -5.95
N ASP A 6 4.16 13.04 -6.87
CA ASP A 6 4.47 13.02 -8.30
C ASP A 6 5.74 13.80 -8.66
N ASN A 7 6.24 14.62 -7.74
CA ASN A 7 7.43 15.46 -7.97
C ASN A 7 8.29 15.53 -6.69
N ARG A 8 9.06 14.47 -6.44
CA ARG A 8 10.01 14.37 -5.32
C ARG A 8 11.40 14.02 -5.84
N GLU A 9 12.40 14.32 -5.05
CA GLU A 9 13.76 13.84 -5.25
C GLU A 9 13.93 12.46 -4.59
N GLY A 10 14.91 11.69 -5.10
CA GLY A 10 15.23 10.37 -4.59
C GLY A 10 15.07 9.26 -5.62
N LYS A 11 15.11 8.03 -5.14
CA LYS A 11 15.03 6.83 -5.95
C LYS A 11 13.78 6.03 -5.63
N ILE A 12 13.30 5.30 -6.62
CA ILE A 12 12.30 4.22 -6.49
C ILE A 12 12.94 2.96 -7.05
N TRP A 13 12.78 1.85 -6.37
CA TRP A 13 13.13 0.55 -6.95
C TRP A 13 11.98 0.11 -7.86
N LEU A 14 12.28 -0.11 -9.14
CA LEU A 14 11.30 -0.49 -10.16
C LEU A 14 11.82 -1.66 -10.99
N ASN A 15 11.14 -2.79 -10.95
CA ASN A 15 11.43 -3.97 -11.78
C ASN A 15 12.91 -4.39 -11.77
N GLY A 16 13.53 -4.42 -10.60
CA GLY A 16 14.90 -4.93 -10.43
C GLY A 16 16.00 -3.88 -10.39
N LYS A 17 15.68 -2.58 -10.45
CA LYS A 17 16.69 -1.51 -10.43
C LYS A 17 16.19 -0.23 -9.77
N LEU A 18 17.12 0.57 -9.25
CA LEU A 18 16.84 1.93 -8.79
C LEU A 18 16.71 2.87 -9.98
N VAL A 19 15.61 3.60 -10.04
CA VAL A 19 15.35 4.66 -11.02
C VAL A 19 15.15 5.99 -10.30
N ASP A 20 15.27 7.10 -10.99
CA ASP A 20 14.92 8.40 -10.44
C ASP A 20 13.42 8.47 -10.16
N TRP A 21 13.04 9.20 -9.10
CA TRP A 21 11.64 9.29 -8.65
C TRP A 21 10.68 9.62 -9.79
N ASN A 22 11.04 10.61 -10.62
CA ASN A 22 10.21 11.10 -11.72
C ASN A 22 10.19 10.19 -12.95
N GLU A 23 11.03 9.16 -13.00
CA GLU A 23 11.05 8.15 -14.08
C GLU A 23 10.15 6.95 -13.76
N SER A 24 9.67 6.82 -12.52
CA SER A 24 8.79 5.75 -12.08
C SER A 24 7.34 5.99 -12.56
N LYS A 25 7.13 5.82 -13.86
CA LYS A 25 5.83 6.06 -14.54
C LYS A 25 5.27 4.76 -15.11
N THR A 26 3.95 4.70 -15.20
CA THR A 26 3.24 3.60 -15.85
C THR A 26 2.29 4.13 -16.90
N HIS A 27 1.94 3.30 -17.89
CA HIS A 27 1.00 3.68 -18.93
C HIS A 27 -0.41 3.81 -18.36
N VAL A 28 -1.19 4.78 -18.87
CA VAL A 28 -2.58 4.99 -18.41
C VAL A 28 -3.48 3.77 -18.65
N LEU A 29 -3.25 2.99 -19.70
CA LEU A 29 -3.93 1.72 -19.95
C LEU A 29 -3.29 0.55 -19.19
N ASN A 30 -2.96 0.77 -17.94
CA ASN A 30 -2.43 -0.25 -17.04
C ASN A 30 -3.59 -1.03 -16.42
N HIS A 31 -3.56 -2.37 -16.52
CA HIS A 31 -4.62 -3.22 -16.00
C HIS A 31 -4.83 -3.06 -14.49
N GLY A 32 -3.73 -2.87 -13.75
CA GLY A 32 -3.79 -2.59 -12.31
C GLY A 32 -4.59 -1.33 -11.97
N LEU A 33 -4.53 -0.30 -12.83
CA LEU A 33 -5.27 0.94 -12.66
C LEU A 33 -6.77 0.79 -12.97
N HIS A 34 -7.12 0.06 -14.02
CA HIS A 34 -8.52 -0.07 -14.48
C HIS A 34 -9.31 -1.15 -13.75
N TYR A 35 -8.66 -2.27 -13.41
CA TYR A 35 -9.30 -3.43 -12.80
C TYR A 35 -8.82 -3.70 -11.37
N ALA A 36 -8.05 -2.76 -10.80
CA ALA A 36 -7.48 -2.86 -9.45
C ALA A 36 -6.65 -4.14 -9.20
N SER A 37 -6.07 -4.72 -10.27
CA SER A 37 -5.22 -5.90 -10.21
C SER A 37 -3.85 -5.57 -9.65
N SER A 38 -3.82 -5.22 -8.36
CA SER A 38 -2.60 -4.89 -7.63
C SER A 38 -2.72 -5.23 -6.15
N VAL A 39 -1.57 -5.56 -5.55
CA VAL A 39 -1.38 -5.75 -4.11
C VAL A 39 -0.27 -4.84 -3.64
N PHE A 40 -0.34 -4.42 -2.38
CA PHE A 40 0.69 -3.56 -1.82
C PHE A 40 0.95 -3.83 -0.34
N GLU A 41 2.05 -3.30 0.16
CA GLU A 41 2.35 -3.27 1.59
C GLU A 41 2.57 -1.85 2.09
N GLY A 42 2.50 -1.68 3.39
CA GLY A 42 2.83 -0.46 4.09
C GLY A 42 3.67 -0.80 5.30
N GLU A 43 4.95 -0.44 5.25
CA GLU A 43 5.93 -0.78 6.25
C GLU A 43 6.54 0.48 6.86
N ARG A 44 7.01 0.37 8.10
CA ARG A 44 7.71 1.47 8.78
C ARG A 44 9.16 1.09 9.00
N ALA A 45 10.05 2.03 8.67
CA ALA A 45 11.44 1.96 9.08
C ALA A 45 11.69 2.89 10.28
N TYR A 46 12.49 2.43 11.22
CA TYR A 46 12.96 3.15 12.40
C TYR A 46 14.47 2.98 12.50
N ASN A 47 15.20 4.09 12.57
CA ASN A 47 16.66 4.09 12.60
C ASN A 47 17.27 3.24 11.46
N GLY A 48 16.75 3.38 10.26
CA GLY A 48 17.20 2.67 9.05
C GLY A 48 16.81 1.18 8.98
N LYS A 49 16.03 0.66 9.93
CA LYS A 49 15.58 -0.75 9.96
C LYS A 49 14.07 -0.84 9.75
N ILE A 50 13.65 -1.66 8.80
CA ILE A 50 12.23 -1.91 8.52
C ILE A 50 11.68 -2.89 9.55
N PHE A 51 10.62 -2.46 10.23
CA PHE A 51 9.94 -3.31 11.22
C PHE A 51 9.18 -4.43 10.52
N LYS A 52 9.38 -5.67 10.95
CA LYS A 52 8.69 -6.85 10.44
C LYS A 52 8.80 -7.04 8.90
N SER A 53 9.96 -6.70 8.32
CA SER A 53 10.17 -6.72 6.88
C SER A 53 9.91 -8.09 6.24
N GLU A 54 10.31 -9.18 6.90
CA GLU A 54 10.11 -10.54 6.39
C GLU A 54 8.62 -10.92 6.37
N GLU A 55 7.89 -10.64 7.45
CA GLU A 55 6.46 -10.96 7.56
C GLU A 55 5.64 -10.13 6.55
N HIS A 56 5.98 -8.86 6.37
CA HIS A 56 5.38 -8.01 5.34
C HIS A 56 5.67 -8.53 3.93
N THR A 57 6.91 -8.92 3.65
CA THR A 57 7.29 -9.49 2.35
C THR A 57 6.52 -10.78 2.10
N LYS A 58 6.45 -11.67 3.09
CA LYS A 58 5.67 -12.91 2.96
C LYS A 58 4.20 -12.60 2.62
N ARG A 59 3.54 -11.70 3.36
CA ARG A 59 2.15 -11.31 3.11
C ARG A 59 1.95 -10.68 1.72
N PHE A 60 2.92 -9.91 1.24
CA PHE A 60 2.92 -9.34 -0.11
C PHE A 60 2.90 -10.43 -1.20
N PHE A 61 3.73 -11.46 -1.07
CA PHE A 61 3.76 -12.59 -1.99
C PHE A 61 2.53 -13.48 -1.89
N ASP A 62 2.07 -13.77 -0.68
CA ASP A 62 0.83 -14.53 -0.45
C ASP A 62 -0.37 -13.79 -1.08
N GLY A 63 -0.46 -12.48 -0.87
CA GLY A 63 -1.50 -11.66 -1.46
C GLY A 63 -1.45 -11.61 -2.98
N ALA A 64 -0.26 -11.51 -3.58
CA ALA A 64 -0.09 -11.58 -5.01
C ALA A 64 -0.55 -12.93 -5.57
N SER A 65 -0.21 -14.02 -4.90
CA SER A 65 -0.63 -15.37 -5.29
C SER A 65 -2.15 -15.53 -5.29
N VAL A 66 -2.84 -15.02 -4.27
CA VAL A 66 -4.32 -15.04 -4.20
C VAL A 66 -4.94 -14.24 -5.35
N MET A 67 -4.28 -13.16 -5.80
CA MET A 67 -4.69 -12.34 -6.95
C MET A 67 -4.21 -12.91 -8.29
N ASP A 68 -3.80 -14.19 -8.34
CA ASP A 68 -3.27 -14.87 -9.52
C ASP A 68 -2.10 -14.10 -10.17
N MET A 69 -1.25 -13.47 -9.36
CA MET A 69 -0.05 -12.75 -9.78
C MET A 69 1.21 -13.47 -9.26
N LYS A 70 2.08 -13.87 -10.20
CA LYS A 70 3.40 -14.41 -9.86
C LYS A 70 4.43 -13.27 -9.90
N ILE A 71 4.87 -12.81 -8.75
CA ILE A 71 5.95 -11.82 -8.63
C ILE A 71 7.24 -12.41 -9.25
N PRO A 72 7.90 -11.72 -10.22
CA PRO A 72 9.07 -12.25 -10.94
C PRO A 72 10.39 -12.08 -10.18
N PHE A 73 10.34 -12.03 -8.86
CA PHE A 73 11.47 -11.88 -7.95
C PHE A 73 11.36 -12.88 -6.79
N LEU A 74 12.48 -13.18 -6.14
CA LEU A 74 12.47 -13.92 -4.88
C LEU A 74 12.10 -12.99 -3.71
N GLN A 75 11.63 -13.53 -2.60
CA GLN A 75 11.38 -12.75 -1.38
C GLN A 75 12.67 -12.07 -0.88
N THR A 76 13.80 -12.75 -0.99
CA THR A 76 15.12 -12.21 -0.65
C THR A 76 15.51 -11.01 -1.50
N ASP A 77 15.13 -11.00 -2.79
CA ASP A 77 15.40 -9.86 -3.68
C ASP A 77 14.62 -8.62 -3.23
N ILE A 78 13.36 -8.81 -2.85
CA ILE A 78 12.51 -7.71 -2.34
C ILE A 78 13.01 -7.20 -0.98
N LEU A 79 13.47 -8.07 -0.08
CA LEU A 79 14.07 -7.67 1.18
C LEU A 79 15.32 -6.80 0.95
N ASN A 80 16.24 -7.27 0.11
CA ASN A 80 17.46 -6.54 -0.23
C ASN A 80 17.14 -5.20 -0.93
N ALA A 81 16.17 -5.19 -1.85
CA ALA A 81 15.74 -3.99 -2.56
C ALA A 81 15.19 -2.91 -1.61
N LYS A 82 14.44 -3.30 -0.59
CA LYS A 82 13.93 -2.36 0.44
C LYS A 82 15.06 -1.73 1.24
N ASP A 83 16.03 -2.53 1.68
CA ASP A 83 17.19 -2.05 2.43
C ASP A 83 18.11 -1.16 1.59
N GLU A 84 18.33 -1.54 0.32
CA GLU A 84 19.07 -0.73 -0.65
C GLU A 84 18.40 0.62 -0.87
N LEU A 85 17.08 0.63 -1.08
CA LEU A 85 16.30 1.83 -1.33
C LEU A 85 16.33 2.82 -0.15
N ILE A 86 16.19 2.34 1.08
CA ILE A 86 16.27 3.19 2.29
C ILE A 86 17.65 3.86 2.36
N LYS A 87 18.73 3.09 2.12
CA LYS A 87 20.09 3.62 2.10
C LYS A 87 20.31 4.63 0.97
N ALA A 88 19.85 4.30 -0.25
CA ALA A 88 19.99 5.19 -1.41
C ALA A 88 19.27 6.53 -1.23
N ASN A 89 18.14 6.53 -0.50
CA ASN A 89 17.37 7.74 -0.17
C ASN A 89 17.82 8.44 1.13
N GLY A 90 18.82 7.91 1.85
CA GLY A 90 19.32 8.48 3.10
C GLY A 90 18.27 8.55 4.21
N LEU A 91 17.37 7.57 4.29
CA LEU A 91 16.23 7.60 5.20
C LEU A 91 16.50 6.78 6.47
N GLU A 92 16.21 7.38 7.62
CA GLU A 92 16.25 6.69 8.94
C GLU A 92 14.84 6.31 9.39
N ASN A 93 13.91 7.28 9.39
CA ASN A 93 12.52 7.06 9.73
C ASN A 93 11.66 7.24 8.49
N ALA A 94 11.13 6.14 7.99
CA ALA A 94 10.51 6.11 6.68
C ALA A 94 9.21 5.29 6.65
N TYR A 95 8.40 5.61 5.68
CA TYR A 95 7.38 4.71 5.17
C TYR A 95 7.93 4.00 3.94
N VAL A 96 7.68 2.70 3.83
CA VAL A 96 8.09 1.87 2.69
C VAL A 96 6.85 1.24 2.07
N ARG A 97 6.68 1.40 0.77
CA ARG A 97 5.51 1.00 -0.01
C ARG A 97 5.91 0.07 -1.15
N PRO A 98 6.00 -1.25 -0.91
CA PRO A 98 6.02 -2.22 -1.99
C PRO A 98 4.64 -2.28 -2.67
N ILE A 99 4.64 -2.44 -3.99
CA ILE A 99 3.43 -2.65 -4.79
C ILE A 99 3.77 -3.59 -5.96
N ALA A 100 2.86 -4.52 -6.26
CA ALA A 100 2.89 -5.34 -7.48
C ALA A 100 1.57 -5.16 -8.23
N TRP A 101 1.65 -5.06 -9.58
CA TRP A 101 0.47 -4.85 -10.41
C TRP A 101 0.62 -5.46 -11.80
N ARG A 102 -0.51 -5.76 -12.43
CA ARG A 102 -0.56 -6.20 -13.84
C ARG A 102 -0.33 -5.03 -14.78
N GLY A 103 0.52 -5.23 -15.78
CA GLY A 103 0.90 -4.23 -16.80
C GLY A 103 -0.19 -3.87 -17.78
N SER A 104 0.21 -3.36 -18.94
CA SER A 104 -0.66 -2.75 -19.97
C SER A 104 -0.76 -3.57 -21.26
N GLU A 105 -0.31 -4.80 -21.26
CA GLU A 105 -0.31 -5.65 -22.45
C GLU A 105 -1.70 -6.17 -22.82
N MET A 106 -2.63 -6.16 -21.86
CA MET A 106 -4.03 -6.58 -22.06
C MET A 106 -4.99 -5.65 -21.33
N MET A 107 -6.11 -5.33 -21.97
CA MET A 107 -7.19 -4.48 -21.42
C MET A 107 -8.54 -5.19 -21.53
N ALA A 108 -8.62 -6.38 -20.97
CA ALA A 108 -9.85 -7.15 -20.80
C ALA A 108 -9.89 -7.69 -19.36
N VAL A 109 -11.01 -8.25 -18.92
CA VAL A 109 -11.11 -8.87 -17.58
C VAL A 109 -10.05 -9.98 -17.42
N SER A 110 -9.85 -10.81 -18.46
CA SER A 110 -8.73 -11.75 -18.49
C SER A 110 -7.42 -11.02 -18.80
N ALA A 111 -6.42 -11.18 -17.94
CA ALA A 111 -5.14 -10.51 -18.04
C ALA A 111 -3.96 -11.44 -17.69
N GLN A 112 -4.08 -12.73 -17.97
CA GLN A 112 -3.10 -13.75 -17.61
C GLN A 112 -1.73 -13.56 -18.30
N LYS A 113 -1.71 -12.91 -19.47
CA LYS A 113 -0.48 -12.67 -20.26
C LYS A 113 0.16 -11.30 -19.98
N THR A 114 -0.32 -10.58 -18.98
CA THR A 114 0.31 -9.31 -18.59
C THR A 114 1.57 -9.54 -17.77
N THR A 115 2.54 -8.65 -17.94
CA THR A 115 3.71 -8.57 -17.07
C THR A 115 3.30 -8.17 -15.65
N ILE A 116 3.84 -8.85 -14.64
CA ILE A 116 3.72 -8.42 -13.26
C ILE A 116 4.85 -7.46 -12.96
N ASN A 117 4.51 -6.20 -12.78
CA ASN A 117 5.44 -5.16 -12.39
C ASN A 117 5.54 -5.07 -10.88
N VAL A 118 6.71 -4.68 -10.38
CA VAL A 118 6.96 -4.46 -8.95
C VAL A 118 7.69 -3.14 -8.77
N ALA A 119 7.20 -2.33 -7.84
CA ALA A 119 7.91 -1.13 -7.39
C ALA A 119 7.98 -1.08 -5.87
N ILE A 120 9.01 -0.42 -5.36
CA ILE A 120 9.15 -0.10 -3.95
C ILE A 120 9.48 1.39 -3.86
N ALA A 121 8.61 2.16 -3.22
CA ALA A 121 8.86 3.57 -2.91
C ALA A 121 9.16 3.73 -1.41
N SER A 122 9.99 4.69 -1.05
CA SER A 122 10.21 5.06 0.35
C SER A 122 10.32 6.56 0.50
N TRP A 123 9.78 7.09 1.59
CA TRP A 123 9.84 8.52 1.89
C TRP A 123 9.90 8.76 3.40
N ALA A 124 10.43 9.91 3.77
CA ALA A 124 10.50 10.29 5.17
C ALA A 124 9.10 10.30 5.80
N TRP A 125 8.96 9.66 6.94
CA TRP A 125 7.72 9.61 7.70
C TRP A 125 8.01 9.90 9.18
N PRO A 126 8.13 11.17 9.55
CA PRO A 126 8.38 11.55 10.92
C PRO A 126 7.19 11.17 11.82
N SER A 127 7.43 11.08 13.12
CA SER A 127 6.34 10.97 14.08
C SER A 127 5.66 12.34 14.19
N TYR A 128 4.44 12.46 13.66
CA TYR A 128 3.68 13.73 13.65
C TYR A 128 3.08 14.12 15.00
N PHE A 129 3.01 13.18 15.93
CA PHE A 129 2.42 13.43 17.24
C PHE A 129 3.49 13.27 18.32
N ASP A 130 3.54 14.23 19.23
CA ASP A 130 4.26 14.00 20.47
C ASP A 130 3.58 12.91 21.33
N ALA A 131 4.24 12.46 22.39
CA ALA A 131 3.70 11.40 23.24
C ALA A 131 2.38 11.80 23.90
N SER A 132 2.21 13.08 24.26
CA SER A 132 1.02 13.60 24.92
C SER A 132 -0.21 13.58 23.99
N GLU A 133 -0.04 13.96 22.75
CA GLU A 133 -1.12 13.90 21.73
C GLU A 133 -1.54 12.46 21.42
N LYS A 134 -0.56 11.54 21.31
CA LYS A 134 -0.85 10.11 21.14
C LYS A 134 -1.68 9.52 22.28
N MET A 135 -1.44 9.96 23.50
CA MET A 135 -2.19 9.48 24.67
C MET A 135 -3.63 9.96 24.74
N LYS A 136 -3.97 11.04 24.05
CA LYS A 136 -5.36 11.53 23.96
C LYS A 136 -6.25 10.66 23.08
N GLY A 137 -5.66 9.84 22.21
CA GLY A 137 -6.37 9.07 21.19
C GLY A 137 -6.93 9.94 20.07
N ILE A 138 -7.74 9.35 19.21
CA ILE A 138 -8.38 10.02 18.08
C ILE A 138 -9.91 9.79 18.11
N LYS A 139 -10.64 10.69 17.47
CA LYS A 139 -12.09 10.54 17.29
C LYS A 139 -12.37 9.77 16.00
N LEU A 140 -13.15 8.70 16.10
CA LEU A 140 -13.58 7.90 14.97
C LEU A 140 -15.08 8.10 14.71
N ASP A 141 -15.46 8.20 13.43
CA ASP A 141 -16.83 8.01 12.98
C ASP A 141 -17.07 6.51 12.68
N ILE A 142 -18.31 6.06 12.64
CA ILE A 142 -18.62 4.70 12.17
C ILE A 142 -18.82 4.75 10.66
N ALA A 143 -18.01 3.97 9.92
CA ALA A 143 -18.06 3.93 8.48
C ALA A 143 -19.43 3.44 7.97
N LYS A 144 -19.95 4.12 6.93
CA LYS A 144 -21.13 3.65 6.19
C LYS A 144 -20.86 2.37 5.42
N TRP A 145 -19.67 2.27 4.81
CA TRP A 145 -19.25 1.11 4.01
C TRP A 145 -18.68 0.04 4.91
N LYS A 146 -19.08 -1.22 4.67
CA LYS A 146 -18.59 -2.38 5.42
C LYS A 146 -17.54 -3.14 4.63
N ARG A 147 -16.65 -3.82 5.35
CA ARG A 147 -15.76 -4.81 4.73
C ARG A 147 -16.62 -5.93 4.12
N PRO A 148 -16.37 -6.33 2.86
CA PRO A 148 -17.21 -7.32 2.19
C PRO A 148 -17.09 -8.70 2.84
N ASP A 149 -18.09 -9.53 2.58
CA ASP A 149 -18.08 -10.95 2.92
C ASP A 149 -16.89 -11.65 2.23
N PRO A 150 -16.17 -12.58 2.90
CA PRO A 150 -15.10 -13.36 2.30
C PRO A 150 -15.47 -14.13 1.02
N ASN A 151 -16.78 -14.42 0.82
CA ASN A 151 -17.27 -15.01 -0.42
C ASN A 151 -17.51 -14.01 -1.55
N CYS A 152 -17.46 -12.68 -1.26
CA CYS A 152 -17.63 -11.62 -2.25
C CYS A 152 -16.31 -11.08 -2.78
N ALA A 153 -15.25 -11.15 -1.98
CA ALA A 153 -13.93 -10.62 -2.32
C ALA A 153 -12.83 -11.29 -1.46
N PRO A 154 -11.58 -11.31 -1.92
CA PRO A 154 -10.45 -11.85 -1.15
C PRO A 154 -10.03 -10.88 -0.01
N VAL A 155 -10.88 -10.74 1.00
CA VAL A 155 -10.76 -9.72 2.07
C VAL A 155 -9.51 -9.85 2.95
N HIS A 156 -8.88 -11.02 2.95
CA HIS A 156 -7.64 -11.28 3.67
C HIS A 156 -6.38 -10.82 2.92
N VAL A 157 -6.55 -10.30 1.70
CA VAL A 157 -5.47 -9.79 0.87
C VAL A 157 -5.41 -8.27 0.94
N LYS A 158 -4.21 -7.72 0.98
CA LYS A 158 -3.98 -6.27 0.87
C LYS A 158 -4.05 -5.82 -0.60
N ALA A 159 -5.22 -6.05 -1.23
CA ALA A 159 -5.51 -5.70 -2.62
C ALA A 159 -6.00 -4.26 -2.73
N ALA A 160 -5.51 -3.52 -3.73
CA ALA A 160 -5.83 -2.10 -3.91
C ALA A 160 -7.33 -1.86 -4.08
N GLY A 161 -8.05 -2.73 -4.78
CA GLY A 161 -9.48 -2.62 -5.01
C GLY A 161 -10.35 -2.62 -3.73
N LEU A 162 -9.85 -3.17 -2.64
CA LEU A 162 -10.53 -3.16 -1.34
C LEU A 162 -10.40 -1.82 -0.60
N TYR A 163 -9.53 -0.91 -1.05
CA TYR A 163 -9.27 0.37 -0.39
C TYR A 163 -10.19 1.50 -0.86
N MET A 164 -10.98 1.29 -1.89
CA MET A 164 -12.00 2.26 -2.33
C MET A 164 -12.96 2.60 -1.19
N ILE A 165 -13.50 1.60 -0.48
CA ILE A 165 -14.41 1.80 0.65
C ILE A 165 -13.72 2.48 1.83
N CYS A 166 -12.43 2.22 2.05
CA CYS A 166 -11.64 2.91 3.08
C CYS A 166 -11.50 4.40 2.75
N THR A 167 -11.17 4.74 1.49
CA THR A 167 -11.05 6.13 1.03
C THR A 167 -12.36 6.89 1.20
N LEU A 168 -13.49 6.32 0.74
CA LEU A 168 -14.80 6.94 0.88
C LEU A 168 -15.20 7.16 2.34
N SER A 169 -14.95 6.15 3.20
CA SER A 169 -15.25 6.25 4.63
C SER A 169 -14.39 7.31 5.33
N LYS A 170 -13.09 7.38 4.96
CA LYS A 170 -12.17 8.39 5.47
C LYS A 170 -12.62 9.80 5.11
N HIS A 171 -12.95 10.05 3.85
CA HIS A 171 -13.44 11.35 3.38
C HIS A 171 -14.72 11.78 4.11
N GLU A 172 -15.66 10.86 4.32
CA GLU A 172 -16.90 11.14 5.05
C GLU A 172 -16.61 11.49 6.52
N ALA A 173 -15.76 10.75 7.20
CA ALA A 173 -15.36 11.00 8.58
C ALA A 173 -14.66 12.36 8.72
N GLU A 174 -13.72 12.68 7.84
CA GLU A 174 -13.00 13.97 7.83
C GLU A 174 -13.96 15.16 7.58
N ALA A 175 -14.93 15.01 6.68
CA ALA A 175 -15.94 16.04 6.42
C ALA A 175 -16.82 16.33 7.65
N LYS A 176 -16.98 15.36 8.56
CA LYS A 176 -17.68 15.49 9.84
C LYS A 176 -16.78 15.94 11.01
N GLY A 177 -15.47 16.15 10.77
CA GLY A 177 -14.49 16.55 11.78
C GLY A 177 -13.92 15.42 12.64
N PHE A 178 -14.05 14.17 12.20
CA PHE A 178 -13.39 13.01 12.80
C PHE A 178 -12.01 12.78 12.22
N SER A 179 -11.14 12.11 12.97
CA SER A 179 -9.78 11.80 12.52
C SER A 179 -9.73 10.61 11.56
N ASP A 180 -10.62 9.64 11.71
CA ASP A 180 -10.73 8.45 10.89
C ASP A 180 -12.12 7.82 11.03
N ALA A 181 -12.38 6.70 10.35
CA ALA A 181 -13.60 5.92 10.48
C ALA A 181 -13.31 4.50 10.95
N LEU A 182 -14.14 4.02 11.87
CA LEU A 182 -14.18 2.63 12.29
C LEU A 182 -14.97 1.82 11.27
N MET A 183 -14.33 0.89 10.61
CA MET A 183 -14.94 -0.01 9.64
C MET A 183 -15.54 -1.23 10.33
N LEU A 184 -16.75 -1.58 9.96
CA LEU A 184 -17.39 -2.82 10.38
C LEU A 184 -17.25 -3.88 9.28
N ASP A 185 -17.29 -5.14 9.65
CA ASP A 185 -17.42 -6.23 8.69
C ASP A 185 -18.87 -6.37 8.19
N TRP A 186 -19.09 -7.24 7.23
CA TRP A 186 -20.40 -7.51 6.63
C TRP A 186 -21.46 -7.94 7.66
N ARG A 187 -21.06 -8.53 8.78
CA ARG A 187 -21.93 -8.91 9.90
C ARG A 187 -22.26 -7.76 10.84
N GLY A 188 -21.51 -6.67 10.77
CA GLY A 188 -21.63 -5.52 11.67
C GLY A 188 -20.68 -5.57 12.87
N LEU A 189 -19.70 -6.49 12.87
CA LEU A 189 -18.68 -6.56 13.90
C LEU A 189 -17.53 -5.58 13.58
N ILE A 190 -16.85 -5.11 14.60
CA ILE A 190 -15.66 -4.24 14.44
C ILE A 190 -14.59 -5.00 13.66
N ALA A 191 -14.11 -4.39 12.60
CA ALA A 191 -13.02 -4.92 11.78
C ALA A 191 -11.71 -4.18 12.03
N GLU A 192 -11.59 -2.94 11.57
CA GLU A 192 -10.38 -2.12 11.64
C GLU A 192 -10.74 -0.64 11.39
N ALA A 193 -9.80 0.30 11.51
CA ALA A 193 -9.97 1.64 10.97
C ALA A 193 -9.66 1.66 9.46
N THR A 194 -9.82 2.82 8.78
CA THR A 194 -9.63 2.87 7.32
C THR A 194 -8.18 2.61 6.88
N GLY A 195 -7.21 2.93 7.72
CA GLY A 195 -5.79 2.77 7.45
C GLY A 195 -4.95 2.27 8.62
N ALA A 196 -5.58 1.81 9.71
CA ALA A 196 -4.95 1.28 10.92
C ALA A 196 -5.75 0.11 11.49
N ASN A 197 -5.04 -0.74 12.25
CA ASN A 197 -5.65 -1.88 12.96
C ASN A 197 -6.33 -1.41 14.25
#